data_0be158be4b29492bb6fbc0201f7beb81
#
_entry.id   0be158be4b29492bb6fbc0201f7beb81
#
_cell.length_a   1.000
_cell.length_b   1.000
_cell.length_c   1.000
_cell.angle_alpha   90.00
_cell.angle_beta   90.00
_cell.angle_gamma   90.00
#
_symmetry.space_group_name_H-M   'P 1'
#
loop_
_entity.id
_entity.type
_entity.pdbx_description
1 polymer ?
#
loop_
_entity_poly.entity_id
_entity_poly.type
_entity_poly.pdbx_seq_one_letter_code
_entity_poly.pdbx_strand_id
1 'polypeptide(L)'
;DMFKQLELTWIVPMTFAALFWLGMYWRRATTKAGWITIVFCLLCFFVLPRAIPAVAPELRTHEAYLTVNSPEGAAGGQSIYWTSGVKENEEEEGDKIGQGSFRFDMVIYDKLLGLDLTQYHKAALKTLEFPFKIIAPFLVMIIASLLTQPNNKKALDRLYVKMKTPVDPDPEGDAREIDVSYARPDRFNDRKLFPGSNWEFERPTKMDFWGFVGC
;
A
#
# COMPACT_ATOMS: atom_id res chain seq x y z
N ASP A 1 -0.60 -23.19 -8.08
CA ASP A 1 -1.62 -22.92 -7.06
C ASP A 1 -2.30 -21.57 -7.41
N MET A 2 -3.51 -21.67 -7.95
CA MET A 2 -4.28 -20.54 -8.51
C MET A 2 -4.49 -19.41 -7.49
N PHE A 3 -4.72 -19.75 -6.21
CA PHE A 3 -4.90 -18.74 -5.15
C PHE A 3 -3.64 -17.90 -4.89
N LYS A 4 -2.45 -18.48 -4.96
CA LYS A 4 -1.19 -17.74 -4.83
C LYS A 4 -0.94 -16.81 -6.01
N GLN A 5 -1.35 -17.19 -7.21
CA GLN A 5 -1.26 -16.33 -8.39
C GLN A 5 -2.23 -15.15 -8.30
N LEU A 6 -3.46 -15.38 -7.82
CA LEU A 6 -4.43 -14.31 -7.55
C LEU A 6 -3.89 -13.32 -6.49
N GLU A 7 -3.30 -13.82 -5.42
CA GLU A 7 -2.71 -12.97 -4.38
C GLU A 7 -1.60 -12.05 -4.94
N LEU A 8 -0.70 -12.59 -5.77
CA LEU A 8 0.33 -11.81 -6.45
C LEU A 8 -0.28 -10.73 -7.37
N THR A 9 -1.35 -11.06 -8.08
CA THR A 9 -2.05 -10.14 -8.97
C THR A 9 -2.60 -8.91 -8.23
N TRP A 10 -2.97 -9.04 -6.96
CA TRP A 10 -3.44 -7.92 -6.14
C TRP A 10 -2.32 -7.15 -5.44
N ILE A 11 -1.28 -7.83 -4.95
CA ILE A 11 -0.19 -7.18 -4.20
C ILE A 11 0.61 -6.22 -5.09
N VAL A 12 0.88 -6.60 -6.34
CA VAL A 12 1.65 -5.76 -7.27
C VAL A 12 0.98 -4.41 -7.54
N PRO A 13 -0.29 -4.33 -7.97
CA PRO A 13 -0.98 -3.06 -8.11
C PRO A 13 -1.05 -2.23 -6.81
N MET A 14 -1.24 -2.86 -5.65
CA MET A 14 -1.25 -2.17 -4.36
C MET A 14 0.08 -1.48 -4.07
N THR A 15 1.21 -2.13 -4.40
CA THR A 15 2.55 -1.55 -4.26
C THR A 15 2.69 -0.26 -5.07
N PHE A 16 2.16 -0.25 -6.30
CA PHE A 16 2.26 0.91 -7.18
C PHE A 16 1.18 1.98 -6.92
N ALA A 17 0.09 1.63 -6.23
CA ALA A 17 -0.99 2.58 -5.95
C ALA A 17 -0.50 3.81 -5.20
N ALA A 18 0.33 3.65 -4.16
CA ALA A 18 0.87 4.77 -3.39
C ALA A 18 1.75 5.69 -4.27
N LEU A 19 2.60 5.11 -5.14
CA LEU A 19 3.46 5.87 -6.04
C LEU A 19 2.62 6.66 -7.04
N PHE A 20 1.63 6.01 -7.62
CA PHE A 20 0.75 6.62 -8.63
C PHE A 20 -0.07 7.76 -8.03
N TRP A 21 -0.83 7.49 -6.95
CA TRP A 21 -1.70 8.49 -6.34
C TRP A 21 -0.93 9.67 -5.75
N LEU A 22 0.11 9.42 -4.96
CA LEU A 22 0.91 10.49 -4.39
C LEU A 22 1.73 11.23 -5.46
N GLY A 23 2.23 10.53 -6.48
CA GLY A 23 2.93 11.15 -7.61
C GLY A 23 2.03 12.07 -8.43
N MET A 24 0.75 11.73 -8.61
CA MET A 24 -0.21 12.56 -9.35
C MET A 24 -0.74 13.74 -8.55
N TYR A 25 -0.93 13.60 -7.25
CA TYR A 25 -1.66 14.60 -6.47
C TYR A 25 -0.84 15.33 -5.43
N TRP A 26 0.41 14.94 -5.20
CA TRP A 26 1.24 15.55 -4.17
C TRP A 26 2.63 15.94 -4.69
N ARG A 27 2.85 17.24 -4.89
CA ARG A 27 4.12 17.81 -5.41
C ARG A 27 5.35 17.47 -4.57
N ARG A 28 5.15 17.14 -3.28
CA ARG A 28 6.25 16.81 -2.38
C ARG A 28 6.71 15.35 -2.53
N ALA A 29 5.94 14.50 -3.22
CA ALA A 29 6.35 13.14 -3.55
C ALA A 29 7.66 13.15 -4.35
N THR A 30 8.66 12.38 -3.91
CA THR A 30 9.98 12.37 -4.53
C THR A 30 10.29 11.06 -5.22
N THR A 31 11.08 11.11 -6.28
CA THR A 31 11.52 9.90 -7.00
C THR A 31 12.30 8.94 -6.09
N LYS A 32 13.12 9.50 -5.18
CA LYS A 32 13.86 8.69 -4.20
C LYS A 32 12.91 7.96 -3.26
N ALA A 33 11.86 8.63 -2.77
CA ALA A 33 10.85 8.00 -1.94
C ALA A 33 10.10 6.89 -2.68
N GLY A 34 9.82 7.08 -3.97
CA GLY A 34 9.24 6.04 -4.81
C GLY A 34 10.07 4.77 -4.81
N TRP A 35 11.38 4.86 -5.04
CA TRP A 35 12.29 3.71 -4.99
C TRP A 35 12.36 3.07 -3.60
N ILE A 36 12.42 3.88 -2.54
CA ILE A 36 12.40 3.40 -1.14
C ILE A 36 11.11 2.61 -0.89
N THR A 37 9.97 3.11 -1.34
CA THR A 37 8.67 2.44 -1.19
C THR A 37 8.63 1.11 -1.94
N ILE A 38 9.14 1.05 -3.19
CA ILE A 38 9.21 -0.20 -3.95
C ILE A 38 10.05 -1.23 -3.21
N VAL A 39 11.26 -0.85 -2.78
CA VAL A 39 12.17 -1.75 -2.04
C VAL A 39 11.53 -2.21 -0.74
N PHE A 40 10.89 -1.30 0.00
CA PHE A 40 10.15 -1.63 1.22
C PHE A 40 9.06 -2.68 0.95
N CYS A 41 8.22 -2.48 -0.06
CA CYS A 41 7.16 -3.43 -0.40
C CYS A 41 7.69 -4.80 -0.82
N LEU A 42 8.76 -4.83 -1.62
CA LEU A 42 9.41 -6.09 -2.01
C LEU A 42 9.95 -6.83 -0.79
N LEU A 43 10.62 -6.13 0.11
CA LEU A 43 11.13 -6.73 1.34
C LEU A 43 9.99 -7.21 2.24
N CYS A 44 9.03 -6.33 2.57
CA CYS A 44 7.99 -6.63 3.55
C CYS A 44 6.97 -7.66 3.06
N PHE A 45 6.60 -7.64 1.77
CA PHE A 45 5.54 -8.53 1.29
C PHE A 45 6.05 -9.84 0.72
N PHE A 46 7.30 -9.90 0.23
CA PHE A 46 7.82 -11.10 -0.41
C PHE A 46 9.00 -11.74 0.32
N VAL A 47 9.93 -10.94 0.84
CA VAL A 47 11.17 -11.47 1.45
C VAL A 47 10.95 -11.79 2.92
N LEU A 48 10.56 -10.83 3.74
CA LEU A 48 10.48 -10.99 5.20
C LEU A 48 9.56 -12.15 5.65
N PRO A 49 8.38 -12.37 5.08
CA PRO A 49 7.53 -13.50 5.49
C PRO A 49 8.20 -14.87 5.39
N ARG A 50 9.18 -15.01 4.49
CA ARG A 50 9.94 -16.24 4.26
C ARG A 50 11.29 -16.24 4.95
N ALA A 51 11.94 -15.08 4.99
CA ALA A 51 13.28 -14.94 5.58
C ALA A 51 13.25 -15.02 7.11
N ILE A 52 12.24 -14.44 7.76
CA ILE A 52 12.12 -14.46 9.23
C ILE A 52 12.20 -15.89 9.79
N PRO A 53 11.34 -16.85 9.36
CA PRO A 53 11.40 -18.20 9.90
C PRO A 53 12.62 -19.01 9.40
N ALA A 54 13.35 -18.53 8.41
CA ALA A 54 14.60 -19.16 7.96
C ALA A 54 15.81 -18.68 8.79
N VAL A 55 15.83 -17.40 9.20
CA VAL A 55 16.90 -16.82 10.01
C VAL A 55 16.71 -17.09 11.51
N ALA A 56 15.46 -17.14 11.96
CA ALA A 56 15.08 -17.39 13.35
C ALA A 56 14.10 -18.58 13.42
N PRO A 57 14.60 -19.81 13.24
CA PRO A 57 13.76 -21.01 13.25
C PRO A 57 13.03 -21.24 14.58
N GLU A 58 13.59 -20.75 15.69
CA GLU A 58 13.01 -20.80 17.04
C GLU A 58 11.64 -20.11 17.13
N LEU A 59 11.32 -19.18 16.23
CA LEU A 59 9.99 -18.57 16.16
C LEU A 59 8.89 -19.56 15.80
N ARG A 60 9.26 -20.69 15.16
CA ARG A 60 8.29 -21.72 14.77
C ARG A 60 7.75 -22.52 15.94
N THR A 61 8.53 -22.63 17.02
CA THR A 61 8.18 -23.36 18.26
C THR A 61 7.85 -22.41 19.41
N HIS A 62 8.01 -21.11 19.22
CA HIS A 62 7.77 -20.14 20.29
C HIS A 62 6.27 -19.98 20.58
N GLU A 63 5.87 -20.26 21.82
CA GLU A 63 4.46 -20.29 22.27
C GLU A 63 3.65 -19.05 21.88
N ALA A 64 4.26 -17.86 21.99
CA ALA A 64 3.61 -16.59 21.66
C ALA A 64 3.10 -16.51 20.19
N TYR A 65 3.71 -17.28 19.29
CA TYR A 65 3.36 -17.29 17.86
C TYR A 65 2.64 -18.56 17.41
N LEU A 66 2.37 -19.49 18.33
CA LEU A 66 1.59 -20.70 18.07
C LEU A 66 0.10 -20.51 18.36
N THR A 67 -0.32 -19.32 18.71
CA THR A 67 -1.71 -18.99 19.02
C THR A 67 -2.61 -19.29 17.84
N VAL A 68 -3.70 -19.98 18.13
CA VAL A 68 -4.75 -20.35 17.19
C VAL A 68 -6.01 -19.59 17.58
N ASN A 69 -6.72 -19.00 16.63
CA ASN A 69 -8.02 -18.41 16.92
C ASN A 69 -9.03 -19.52 17.20
N SER A 70 -9.82 -19.34 18.24
CA SER A 70 -10.94 -20.24 18.60
C SER A 70 -12.17 -19.39 18.89
N PRO A 71 -12.78 -18.76 17.87
CA PRO A 71 -14.05 -18.06 18.09
C PRO A 71 -15.10 -19.07 18.54
N GLU A 72 -15.95 -18.70 19.49
CA GLU A 72 -17.00 -19.55 20.05
C GLU A 72 -17.81 -20.26 18.95
N GLY A 73 -17.84 -21.58 18.98
CA GLY A 73 -18.61 -22.40 18.06
C GLY A 73 -17.90 -22.87 16.77
N ALA A 74 -16.63 -22.52 16.54
CA ALA A 74 -15.88 -22.98 15.38
C ALA A 74 -15.01 -24.20 15.74
N ALA A 75 -15.29 -25.34 15.15
CA ALA A 75 -14.42 -26.51 15.19
C ALA A 75 -13.16 -26.24 14.33
N GLY A 76 -11.98 -26.30 14.94
CA GLY A 76 -10.69 -26.13 14.27
C GLY A 76 -10.24 -24.67 14.16
N GLY A 77 -9.42 -24.23 15.11
CA GLY A 77 -8.80 -22.91 15.09
C GLY A 77 -7.81 -22.74 13.94
N GLN A 78 -7.69 -21.51 13.44
CA GLN A 78 -6.69 -21.15 12.45
C GLN A 78 -5.52 -20.43 13.12
N SER A 79 -4.29 -20.77 12.72
CA SER A 79 -3.13 -20.02 13.14
C SER A 79 -3.22 -18.55 12.75
N ILE A 80 -2.88 -17.68 13.68
CA ILE A 80 -2.86 -16.22 13.48
C ILE A 80 -1.59 -15.82 12.73
N TYR A 81 -0.44 -16.34 13.15
CA TYR A 81 0.88 -15.88 12.70
C TYR A 81 1.50 -16.74 11.60
N TRP A 82 0.89 -17.86 11.21
CA TRP A 82 1.44 -18.79 10.22
C TRP A 82 0.46 -19.04 9.08
N THR A 83 0.95 -18.96 7.85
CA THR A 83 0.08 -19.08 6.65
C THR A 83 -0.43 -20.50 6.42
N SER A 84 0.32 -21.52 6.82
CA SER A 84 -0.04 -22.95 6.64
C SER A 84 -0.50 -23.63 7.92
N GLY A 85 -0.66 -22.84 9.00
CA GLY A 85 -1.19 -23.36 10.26
C GLY A 85 -0.12 -23.76 11.28
N VAL A 86 -0.59 -24.38 12.35
CA VAL A 86 0.23 -24.96 13.41
C VAL A 86 -0.05 -26.46 13.41
N LYS A 87 0.99 -27.29 13.42
CA LYS A 87 0.90 -28.76 13.50
C LYS A 87 1.68 -29.26 14.71
N GLU A 88 1.38 -30.48 15.11
CA GLU A 88 2.21 -31.22 16.08
C GLU A 88 3.58 -31.49 15.46
N ASN A 89 4.63 -31.35 16.27
CA ASN A 89 6.00 -31.64 15.85
C ASN A 89 6.20 -33.15 15.76
N GLU A 90 6.63 -33.65 14.61
CA GLU A 90 6.89 -35.07 14.40
C GLU A 90 8.15 -35.56 15.16
N GLU A 91 9.04 -34.63 15.55
CA GLU A 91 10.31 -34.97 16.23
C GLU A 91 10.19 -34.94 17.77
N GLU A 92 9.25 -34.17 18.32
CA GLU A 92 9.02 -34.07 19.78
C GLU A 92 7.51 -34.23 20.05
N GLU A 93 7.11 -35.34 20.62
CA GLU A 93 5.71 -35.70 20.88
C GLU A 93 5.07 -34.72 21.87
N GLY A 94 4.09 -33.93 21.37
CA GLY A 94 3.35 -32.93 22.15
C GLY A 94 3.73 -31.49 21.84
N ASP A 95 4.83 -31.21 21.14
CA ASP A 95 5.21 -29.87 20.75
C ASP A 95 4.53 -29.44 19.46
N LYS A 96 4.20 -28.14 19.38
CA LYS A 96 3.56 -27.53 18.22
C LYS A 96 4.57 -26.73 17.40
N ILE A 97 4.46 -26.81 16.08
CA ILE A 97 5.33 -26.09 15.15
C ILE A 97 4.52 -25.27 14.15
N GLY A 98 4.90 -24.00 13.96
CA GLY A 98 4.30 -23.11 12.96
C GLY A 98 4.80 -23.41 11.54
N GLN A 99 3.88 -23.53 10.60
CA GLN A 99 4.18 -23.91 9.22
C GLN A 99 3.87 -22.81 8.21
N GLY A 100 4.65 -22.79 7.14
CA GLY A 100 4.52 -21.81 6.06
C GLY A 100 5.33 -20.53 6.30
N SER A 101 4.82 -19.41 5.81
CA SER A 101 5.41 -18.08 5.97
C SER A 101 4.91 -17.41 7.23
N PHE A 102 5.75 -16.56 7.83
CA PHE A 102 5.42 -15.81 9.03
C PHE A 102 4.64 -14.53 8.68
N ARG A 103 3.52 -14.31 9.35
CA ARG A 103 2.63 -13.16 9.16
C ARG A 103 2.99 -12.06 10.16
N PHE A 104 4.09 -11.34 9.89
CA PHE A 104 4.55 -10.26 10.76
C PHE A 104 3.56 -9.09 10.85
N ASP A 105 2.71 -8.89 9.86
CA ASP A 105 1.60 -7.95 9.86
C ASP A 105 0.62 -8.22 11.01
N MET A 106 0.36 -9.49 11.34
CA MET A 106 -0.45 -9.86 12.50
C MET A 106 0.23 -9.49 13.82
N VAL A 107 1.56 -9.56 13.88
CA VAL A 107 2.30 -9.09 15.06
C VAL A 107 2.12 -7.59 15.27
N ILE A 108 2.09 -6.81 14.19
CA ILE A 108 1.83 -5.37 14.26
C ILE A 108 0.41 -5.10 14.81
N TYR A 109 -0.59 -5.83 14.32
CA TYR A 109 -1.96 -5.67 14.81
C TYR A 109 -2.10 -6.07 16.29
N ASP A 110 -1.52 -7.19 16.68
CA ASP A 110 -1.58 -7.69 18.06
C ASP A 110 -0.74 -6.82 19.02
N LYS A 111 0.58 -6.69 18.75
CA LYS A 111 1.52 -6.09 19.72
C LYS A 111 1.58 -4.56 19.65
N LEU A 112 1.40 -3.96 18.47
CA LEU A 112 1.48 -2.50 18.32
C LEU A 112 0.12 -1.83 18.47
N LEU A 113 -0.94 -2.42 17.89
CA LEU A 113 -2.29 -1.86 17.93
C LEU A 113 -3.14 -2.45 19.08
N GLY A 114 -2.67 -3.50 19.75
CA GLY A 114 -3.35 -4.13 20.89
C GLY A 114 -4.65 -4.84 20.51
N LEU A 115 -4.77 -5.31 19.26
CA LEU A 115 -5.95 -6.03 18.80
C LEU A 115 -5.88 -7.48 19.24
N ASP A 116 -6.88 -7.96 19.98
CA ASP A 116 -7.02 -9.39 20.31
C ASP A 116 -7.48 -10.18 19.07
N LEU A 117 -6.50 -10.76 18.37
CA LEU A 117 -6.74 -11.49 17.13
C LEU A 117 -7.40 -12.87 17.34
N THR A 118 -7.47 -13.35 18.58
CA THR A 118 -8.06 -14.66 18.90
C THR A 118 -9.57 -14.70 18.69
N GLN A 119 -10.21 -13.53 18.77
CA GLN A 119 -11.67 -13.36 18.65
C GLN A 119 -12.14 -13.25 17.19
N TYR A 120 -11.22 -13.09 16.23
CA TYR A 120 -11.58 -12.88 14.84
C TYR A 120 -11.77 -14.20 14.09
N HIS A 121 -12.82 -14.28 13.27
CA HIS A 121 -13.03 -15.41 12.37
C HIS A 121 -11.95 -15.49 11.28
N LYS A 122 -11.75 -16.68 10.71
CA LYS A 122 -10.79 -16.95 9.63
C LYS A 122 -10.86 -15.93 8.47
N ALA A 123 -12.08 -15.58 8.04
CA ALA A 123 -12.29 -14.63 6.97
C ALA A 123 -11.82 -13.21 7.35
N ALA A 124 -12.09 -12.79 8.60
CA ALA A 124 -11.65 -11.51 9.12
C ALA A 124 -10.13 -11.42 9.23
N LEU A 125 -9.45 -12.47 9.71
CA LEU A 125 -7.98 -12.52 9.76
C LEU A 125 -7.33 -12.43 8.36
N LYS A 126 -7.96 -13.03 7.34
CA LYS A 126 -7.50 -12.83 5.95
C LYS A 126 -7.72 -11.40 5.45
N THR A 127 -8.85 -10.81 5.81
CA THR A 127 -9.16 -9.43 5.41
C THR A 127 -8.21 -8.43 6.06
N LEU A 128 -7.74 -8.66 7.30
CA LEU A 128 -6.78 -7.80 7.99
C LEU A 128 -5.42 -7.69 7.30
N GLU A 129 -5.08 -8.59 6.40
CA GLU A 129 -3.85 -8.45 5.59
C GLU A 129 -3.91 -7.25 4.63
N PHE A 130 -5.10 -6.92 4.10
CA PHE A 130 -5.25 -5.87 3.10
C PHE A 130 -4.98 -4.45 3.63
N PRO A 131 -5.53 -4.02 4.78
CA PRO A 131 -5.23 -2.69 5.32
C PRO A 131 -3.75 -2.42 5.47
N PHE A 132 -2.97 -3.36 5.99
CA PHE A 132 -1.52 -3.20 6.09
C PHE A 132 -0.86 -3.05 4.72
N LYS A 133 -1.19 -3.94 3.77
CA LYS A 133 -0.63 -3.93 2.40
C LYS A 133 -1.00 -2.66 1.62
N ILE A 134 -2.13 -2.02 1.93
CA ILE A 134 -2.57 -0.77 1.31
C ILE A 134 -1.96 0.45 2.01
N ILE A 135 -2.05 0.52 3.33
CA ILE A 135 -1.70 1.73 4.10
C ILE A 135 -0.18 1.90 4.21
N ALA A 136 0.57 0.81 4.46
CA ALA A 136 2.00 0.88 4.68
C ALA A 136 2.78 1.53 3.51
N PRO A 137 2.53 1.22 2.23
CA PRO A 137 3.18 1.90 1.11
C PRO A 137 2.94 3.41 1.08
N PHE A 138 1.71 3.87 1.40
CA PHE A 138 1.41 5.30 1.48
C PHE A 138 2.18 5.98 2.61
N LEU A 139 2.20 5.39 3.80
CA LEU A 139 2.95 5.92 4.94
C LEU A 139 4.45 6.01 4.63
N VAL A 140 5.03 4.94 4.08
CA VAL A 140 6.45 4.91 3.72
C VAL A 140 6.75 5.96 2.65
N MET A 141 5.92 6.08 1.62
CA MET A 141 6.09 7.08 0.56
C MET A 141 6.01 8.51 1.11
N ILE A 142 5.08 8.79 2.02
CA ILE A 142 4.94 10.10 2.67
C ILE A 142 6.16 10.40 3.53
N ILE A 143 6.53 9.50 4.45
CA ILE A 143 7.66 9.69 5.36
C ILE A 143 8.97 9.85 4.56
N ALA A 144 9.24 8.95 3.62
CA ALA A 144 10.43 9.01 2.79
C ALA A 144 10.47 10.28 1.93
N SER A 145 9.31 10.73 1.42
CA SER A 145 9.25 11.99 0.68
C SER A 145 9.57 13.19 1.56
N LEU A 146 9.12 13.22 2.80
CA LEU A 146 9.44 14.30 3.75
C LEU A 146 10.92 14.32 4.13
N LEU A 147 11.56 13.15 4.22
CA LEU A 147 12.98 13.01 4.59
C LEU A 147 13.93 13.18 3.41
N THR A 148 13.47 13.08 2.18
CA THR A 148 14.31 13.23 0.98
C THR A 148 14.22 14.64 0.39
N GLN A 149 15.23 15.02 -0.40
CA GLN A 149 15.23 16.31 -1.09
C GLN A 149 14.10 16.39 -2.13
N PRO A 150 13.39 17.52 -2.22
CA PRO A 150 12.35 17.72 -3.24
C PRO A 150 12.88 17.53 -4.66
N ASN A 151 12.01 17.08 -5.55
CA ASN A 151 12.30 17.04 -6.98
C ASN A 151 12.44 18.47 -7.56
N ASN A 152 13.06 18.56 -8.74
CA ASN A 152 13.26 19.84 -9.41
C ASN A 152 11.91 20.53 -9.68
N LYS A 153 11.76 21.78 -9.19
CA LYS A 153 10.54 22.58 -9.32
C LYS A 153 10.09 22.74 -10.77
N LYS A 154 11.02 23.06 -11.69
CA LYS A 154 10.70 23.24 -13.12
C LYS A 154 10.13 21.96 -13.74
N ALA A 155 10.69 20.79 -13.36
CA ALA A 155 10.19 19.50 -13.85
C ALA A 155 8.80 19.19 -13.32
N LEU A 156 8.54 19.48 -12.02
CA LEU A 156 7.21 19.33 -11.43
C LEU A 156 6.19 20.28 -12.06
N ASP A 157 6.54 21.55 -12.25
CA ASP A 157 5.66 22.53 -12.88
C ASP A 157 5.27 22.08 -14.30
N ARG A 158 6.24 21.61 -15.09
CA ARG A 158 5.96 21.05 -16.42
C ARG A 158 5.03 19.84 -16.37
N LEU A 159 5.27 18.91 -15.44
CA LEU A 159 4.46 17.70 -15.29
C LEU A 159 3.00 18.07 -14.97
N TYR A 160 2.79 18.83 -13.90
CA TYR A 160 1.44 19.13 -13.42
C TYR A 160 0.67 20.06 -14.37
N VAL A 161 1.35 20.99 -15.01
CA VAL A 161 0.74 21.85 -16.03
C VAL A 161 0.31 21.02 -17.24
N LYS A 162 1.17 20.13 -17.73
CA LYS A 162 0.83 19.24 -18.85
C LYS A 162 -0.36 18.36 -18.54
N MET A 163 -0.42 17.80 -17.33
CA MET A 163 -1.56 16.96 -16.89
C MET A 163 -2.88 17.71 -16.87
N LYS A 164 -2.86 19.03 -16.67
CA LYS A 164 -4.06 19.89 -16.58
C LYS A 164 -4.40 20.59 -17.88
N THR A 165 -3.48 20.60 -18.85
CA THR A 165 -3.73 21.21 -20.16
C THR A 165 -4.72 20.36 -20.94
N PRO A 166 -5.86 20.92 -21.40
CA PRO A 166 -6.79 20.20 -22.25
C PRO A 166 -6.11 19.78 -23.55
N VAL A 167 -6.41 18.59 -24.02
CA VAL A 167 -5.92 18.05 -25.30
C VAL A 167 -6.71 18.68 -26.44
N ASP A 168 -6.02 19.28 -27.42
CA ASP A 168 -6.64 19.73 -28.66
C ASP A 168 -6.60 18.58 -29.72
N PRO A 169 -7.68 18.33 -30.46
CA PRO A 169 -7.69 17.36 -31.56
C PRO A 169 -6.70 17.69 -32.67
N ASP A 170 -6.39 18.98 -32.88
CA ASP A 170 -5.38 19.43 -33.83
C ASP A 170 -3.98 19.37 -33.20
N PRO A 171 -3.01 18.60 -33.76
CA PRO A 171 -1.66 18.47 -33.19
C PRO A 171 -0.91 19.81 -33.07
N GLU A 172 -1.12 20.75 -34.01
CA GLU A 172 -0.48 22.07 -33.92
C GLU A 172 -1.13 22.94 -32.84
N GLY A 173 -2.46 22.82 -32.67
CA GLY A 173 -3.21 23.45 -31.60
C GLY A 173 -2.78 22.93 -30.24
N ASP A 174 -2.65 21.61 -30.07
CA ASP A 174 -2.19 20.97 -28.83
C ASP A 174 -0.78 21.42 -28.44
N ALA A 175 0.16 21.45 -29.39
CA ALA A 175 1.51 21.91 -29.14
C ALA A 175 1.56 23.37 -28.66
N ARG A 176 0.79 24.25 -29.31
CA ARG A 176 0.66 25.67 -28.91
C ARG A 176 0.07 25.82 -27.51
N GLU A 177 -0.98 25.08 -27.19
CA GLU A 177 -1.64 25.14 -25.89
C GLU A 177 -0.71 24.65 -24.75
N ILE A 178 0.08 23.60 -25.03
CA ILE A 178 1.12 23.13 -24.11
C ILE A 178 2.21 24.19 -23.88
N ASP A 179 2.68 24.86 -24.93
CA ASP A 179 3.70 25.90 -24.81
C ASP A 179 3.19 27.11 -24.01
N VAL A 180 1.94 27.54 -24.23
CA VAL A 180 1.28 28.58 -23.42
C VAL A 180 1.20 28.15 -21.96
N SER A 181 0.88 26.89 -21.71
CA SER A 181 0.80 26.34 -20.36
C SER A 181 2.16 26.28 -19.66
N TYR A 182 3.22 25.94 -20.38
CA TYR A 182 4.59 25.97 -19.85
C TYR A 182 5.10 27.39 -19.55
N ALA A 183 4.67 28.37 -20.33
CA ALA A 183 5.00 29.77 -20.08
C ALA A 183 4.30 30.35 -18.83
N ARG A 184 3.14 29.76 -18.44
CA ARG A 184 2.35 30.19 -17.27
C ARG A 184 1.98 28.98 -16.41
N PRO A 185 2.92 28.45 -15.58
CA PRO A 185 2.69 27.25 -14.79
C PRO A 185 1.59 27.36 -13.73
N ASP A 186 1.21 28.58 -13.40
CA ASP A 186 0.20 28.91 -12.38
C ASP A 186 -1.22 29.11 -12.94
N ARG A 187 -1.39 29.05 -14.28
CA ARG A 187 -2.69 29.32 -14.97
C ARG A 187 -3.87 28.46 -14.47
N PHE A 188 -3.59 27.30 -13.85
CA PHE A 188 -4.61 26.40 -13.33
C PHE A 188 -4.74 26.44 -11.79
N ASN A 189 -4.05 27.38 -11.11
CA ASN A 189 -4.08 27.44 -9.65
C ASN A 189 -5.50 27.72 -9.09
N ASP A 190 -6.30 28.48 -9.83
CA ASP A 190 -7.68 28.80 -9.42
C ASP A 190 -8.60 27.57 -9.39
N ARG A 191 -8.24 26.50 -10.14
CA ARG A 191 -8.98 25.24 -10.16
C ARG A 191 -8.60 24.33 -9.00
N LYS A 192 -7.52 24.61 -8.26
CA LYS A 192 -7.10 23.77 -7.14
C LYS A 192 -8.09 23.83 -5.98
N LEU A 193 -8.33 22.67 -5.39
CA LEU A 193 -9.14 22.56 -4.17
C LEU A 193 -8.45 23.26 -2.98
N PHE A 194 -7.11 23.16 -2.90
CA PHE A 194 -6.27 23.78 -1.89
C PHE A 194 -5.24 24.72 -2.54
N PRO A 195 -5.61 25.98 -2.86
CA PRO A 195 -4.69 26.93 -3.45
C PRO A 195 -3.48 27.20 -2.54
N GLY A 196 -2.30 27.32 -3.13
CA GLY A 196 -1.06 27.57 -2.38
C GLY A 196 -0.46 26.35 -1.67
N SER A 197 -1.12 25.19 -1.69
CA SER A 197 -0.59 23.94 -1.12
C SER A 197 0.20 23.12 -2.14
N ASN A 198 0.91 22.08 -1.63
CA ASN A 198 1.57 21.09 -2.47
C ASN A 198 0.61 20.03 -3.04
N TRP A 199 -0.69 20.14 -2.77
CA TRP A 199 -1.71 19.24 -3.29
C TRP A 199 -2.27 19.74 -4.61
N GLU A 200 -2.43 18.85 -5.58
CA GLU A 200 -2.89 19.13 -6.93
C GLU A 200 -4.33 18.67 -7.21
N PHE A 201 -5.11 18.43 -6.16
CA PHE A 201 -6.53 18.14 -6.29
C PHE A 201 -7.27 19.29 -6.94
N GLU A 202 -8.07 19.01 -7.94
CA GLU A 202 -8.94 19.99 -8.59
C GLU A 202 -10.32 20.04 -7.90
N ARG A 203 -10.95 21.21 -7.96
CA ARG A 203 -12.32 21.37 -7.50
C ARG A 203 -13.25 20.64 -8.45
N PRO A 204 -14.13 19.74 -7.96
CA PRO A 204 -15.12 19.10 -8.82
C PRO A 204 -16.05 20.16 -9.39
N THR A 205 -16.35 20.05 -10.68
CA THR A 205 -17.37 20.87 -11.32
C THR A 205 -18.76 20.33 -10.95
N LYS A 206 -19.81 21.16 -11.18
CA LYS A 206 -21.19 20.69 -11.01
C LYS A 206 -21.48 19.45 -11.88
N MET A 207 -20.87 19.38 -13.05
CA MET A 207 -21.03 18.28 -13.98
C MET A 207 -20.40 16.99 -13.44
N ASP A 208 -19.19 17.09 -12.86
CA ASP A 208 -18.52 15.95 -12.21
C ASP A 208 -19.34 15.42 -11.02
N PHE A 209 -19.87 16.35 -10.20
CA PHE A 209 -20.71 15.97 -9.06
C PHE A 209 -21.98 15.24 -9.48
N TRP A 210 -22.72 15.79 -10.45
CA TRP A 210 -23.96 15.17 -10.95
C TRP A 210 -23.69 13.91 -11.73
N GLY A 211 -22.58 13.83 -12.47
CA GLY A 211 -22.13 12.60 -13.11
C GLY A 211 -21.84 11.48 -12.12
N PHE A 212 -21.19 11.79 -11.00
CA PHE A 212 -20.91 10.81 -9.94
C PHE A 212 -22.18 10.34 -9.20
N VAL A 213 -23.11 11.26 -8.92
CA VAL A 213 -24.39 10.93 -8.24
C VAL A 213 -25.34 10.16 -9.16
N GLY A 214 -25.23 10.35 -10.49
CA GLY A 214 -26.09 9.71 -11.48
C GLY A 214 -25.64 8.30 -11.92
N CYS A 215 -24.43 7.85 -11.50
CA CYS A 215 -23.93 6.49 -11.74
C CYS A 215 -24.22 5.58 -10.54
#